data_df99fc87b5b0f7ba6efde6849d71e5ad
#
_entry.id   df99fc87b5b0f7ba6efde6849d71e5ad
#
_cell.length_a   1.000
_cell.length_b   1.000
_cell.length_c   1.000
_cell.angle_alpha   90.00
_cell.angle_beta   90.00
_cell.angle_gamma   90.00
#
_symmetry.space_group_name_H-M   'P 1'
#
loop_
_entity.id
_entity.type
_entity.pdbx_description
1 polymer ?
#
loop_
_entity_poly.entity_id
_entity_poly.type
_entity_poly.pdbx_seq_one_letter_code
_entity_poly.pdbx_strand_id
1 'polypeptide(L)'
;MRPETELAAVAEMLRSPFDRVLLDGVRLRLQAALQGLPAGGSLSFTGLRRLLQLTDGNLGTHLKILVEAGYVEPSHSWRGRRRTTLYAPTAAGRAALERHVAALQAVISATKPD
;
A
#
# COMPACT_ATOMS: atom_id res chain seq x y z
N MET A 1 -27.37 6.00 -23.61
CA MET A 1 -25.94 5.68 -23.71
C MET A 1 -25.77 4.28 -24.30
N ARG A 2 -24.85 4.12 -25.21
CA ARG A 2 -24.61 2.81 -25.82
C ARG A 2 -23.86 1.90 -24.89
N PRO A 3 -24.22 0.61 -24.79
CA PRO A 3 -23.51 -0.34 -23.91
C PRO A 3 -22.01 -0.42 -24.18
N GLU A 4 -21.58 -0.31 -25.44
CA GLU A 4 -20.16 -0.32 -25.80
C GLU A 4 -19.42 0.88 -25.19
N THR A 5 -20.05 2.06 -25.13
CA THR A 5 -19.46 3.26 -24.54
C THR A 5 -19.31 3.08 -23.02
N GLU A 6 -20.31 2.50 -22.36
CA GLU A 6 -20.26 2.20 -20.93
C GLU A 6 -19.17 1.17 -20.63
N LEU A 7 -19.08 0.11 -21.43
CA LEU A 7 -18.06 -0.92 -21.26
C LEU A 7 -16.66 -0.35 -21.47
N ALA A 8 -16.50 0.54 -22.46
CA ALA A 8 -15.20 1.18 -22.71
C ALA A 8 -14.78 2.06 -21.53
N ALA A 9 -15.72 2.83 -20.95
CA ALA A 9 -15.43 3.66 -19.78
C ALA A 9 -15.07 2.82 -18.56
N VAL A 10 -15.80 1.72 -18.31
CA VAL A 10 -15.49 0.79 -17.22
C VAL A 10 -14.14 0.13 -17.46
N ALA A 11 -13.85 -0.31 -18.69
CA ALA A 11 -12.57 -0.94 -19.02
C ALA A 11 -11.40 0.03 -18.76
N GLU A 12 -11.56 1.31 -19.10
CA GLU A 12 -10.56 2.32 -18.82
C GLU A 12 -10.30 2.47 -17.32
N MET A 13 -11.35 2.54 -16.51
CA MET A 13 -11.25 2.62 -15.05
C MET A 13 -10.55 1.39 -14.48
N LEU A 14 -10.81 0.21 -15.05
CA LEU A 14 -10.21 -1.04 -14.55
C LEU A 14 -8.74 -1.18 -14.92
N ARG A 15 -8.29 -0.55 -16.01
CA ARG A 15 -6.89 -0.65 -16.45
C ARG A 15 -5.98 0.35 -15.78
N SER A 16 -6.48 1.53 -15.49
CA SER A 16 -5.68 2.66 -15.02
C SER A 16 -6.38 3.37 -13.87
N PRO A 17 -5.69 3.89 -12.91
CA PRO A 17 -4.25 3.84 -12.64
C PRO A 17 -3.88 2.88 -11.50
N PHE A 18 -4.25 1.61 -11.63
CA PHE A 18 -3.92 0.61 -10.62
C PHE A 18 -2.41 0.42 -10.50
N ASP A 19 -1.94 0.32 -9.28
CA ASP A 19 -0.55 0.10 -8.96
C ASP A 19 -0.29 -1.39 -8.78
N ARG A 20 0.64 -1.96 -9.54
CA ARG A 20 0.94 -3.39 -9.50
C ARG A 20 1.44 -3.85 -8.13
N VAL A 21 2.22 -3.02 -7.46
CA VAL A 21 2.75 -3.35 -6.14
C VAL A 21 1.62 -3.41 -5.12
N LEU A 22 0.65 -2.51 -5.22
CA LEU A 22 -0.46 -2.38 -4.28
C LEU A 22 -1.69 -3.22 -4.64
N LEU A 23 -1.67 -3.95 -5.75
CA LEU A 23 -2.74 -4.91 -6.08
C LEU A 23 -2.78 -6.07 -5.09
N ASP A 24 -1.65 -6.42 -4.48
CA ASP A 24 -1.61 -7.44 -3.45
C ASP A 24 -2.22 -6.89 -2.15
N GLY A 25 -3.14 -7.65 -1.57
CA GLY A 25 -3.88 -7.20 -0.39
C GLY A 25 -3.00 -6.99 0.84
N VAL A 26 -1.93 -7.77 1.00
CA VAL A 26 -1.01 -7.59 2.13
C VAL A 26 -0.22 -6.29 1.96
N ARG A 27 0.33 -6.05 0.77
CA ARG A 27 1.09 -4.83 0.51
C ARG A 27 0.22 -3.59 0.58
N LEU A 28 -1.01 -3.67 0.08
CA LEU A 28 -1.99 -2.58 0.21
C LEU A 28 -2.21 -2.22 1.69
N ARG A 29 -2.45 -3.22 2.53
CA ARG A 29 -2.69 -3.01 3.96
C ARG A 29 -1.45 -2.51 4.68
N LEU A 30 -0.27 -3.01 4.33
CA LEU A 30 1.00 -2.52 4.89
C LEU A 30 1.20 -1.04 4.59
N GLN A 31 1.04 -0.67 3.33
CA GLN A 31 1.20 0.74 2.92
C GLN A 31 0.18 1.63 3.62
N ALA A 32 -1.08 1.19 3.70
CA ALA A 32 -2.14 1.95 4.36
C ALA A 32 -1.86 2.11 5.86
N ALA A 33 -1.39 1.05 6.53
CA ALA A 33 -1.06 1.10 7.95
C ALA A 33 0.05 2.13 8.23
N LEU A 34 1.09 2.13 7.40
CA LEU A 34 2.20 3.08 7.56
C LEU A 34 1.74 4.52 7.29
N GLN A 35 0.92 4.74 6.29
CA GLN A 35 0.42 6.08 5.97
C GLN A 35 -0.61 6.60 6.96
N GLY A 36 -1.26 5.71 7.72
CA GLY A 36 -2.16 6.08 8.79
C GLY A 36 -1.48 6.58 10.05
N LEU A 37 -0.17 6.44 10.15
CA LEU A 37 0.59 6.94 11.30
C LEU A 37 0.66 8.47 11.27
N PRO A 38 0.85 9.12 12.44
CA PRO A 38 1.15 10.55 12.47
C PRO A 38 2.37 10.88 11.60
N ALA A 39 2.45 12.12 11.13
CA ALA A 39 3.57 12.56 10.29
C ALA A 39 4.91 12.24 10.95
N GLY A 40 5.81 11.65 10.17
CA GLY A 40 7.12 11.19 10.65
C GLY A 40 7.08 9.87 11.42
N GLY A 41 5.92 9.23 11.52
CA GLY A 41 5.78 7.96 12.22
C GLY A 41 6.42 6.80 11.47
N SER A 42 6.81 5.79 12.23
CA SER A 42 7.39 4.56 11.71
C SER A 42 6.97 3.38 12.60
N LEU A 43 7.05 2.18 12.05
CA LEU A 43 6.81 0.95 12.81
C LEU A 43 7.95 -0.03 12.60
N SER A 44 8.26 -0.77 13.66
CA SER A 44 9.22 -1.86 13.57
C SER A 44 8.63 -3.06 12.82
N PHE A 45 9.50 -3.99 12.41
CA PHE A 45 9.08 -5.24 11.82
C PHE A 45 8.08 -5.98 12.73
N THR A 46 8.42 -6.10 14.02
CA THR A 46 7.54 -6.75 15.00
C THR A 46 6.21 -6.02 15.14
N GLY A 47 6.23 -4.68 15.15
CA GLY A 47 5.02 -3.87 15.23
C GLY A 47 4.09 -4.10 14.05
N LEU A 48 4.63 -4.12 12.83
CA LEU A 48 3.86 -4.41 11.62
C LEU A 48 3.31 -5.83 11.62
N ARG A 49 4.14 -6.79 12.02
CA ARG A 49 3.72 -8.19 12.08
C ARG A 49 2.52 -8.38 13.01
N ARG A 50 2.59 -7.78 14.19
CA ARG A 50 1.51 -7.87 15.17
C ARG A 50 0.24 -7.13 14.72
N LEU A 51 0.43 -5.93 14.19
CA LEU A 51 -0.70 -5.10 13.74
C LEU A 51 -1.53 -5.79 12.68
N LEU A 52 -0.88 -6.43 11.70
CA LEU A 52 -1.55 -7.07 10.58
C LEU A 52 -1.66 -8.60 10.72
N GLN A 53 -1.21 -9.15 11.84
CA GLN A 53 -1.28 -10.59 12.13
C GLN A 53 -0.66 -11.44 11.03
N LEU A 54 0.58 -11.09 10.66
CA LEU A 54 1.32 -11.77 9.60
C LEU A 54 2.39 -12.68 10.19
N THR A 55 2.85 -13.65 9.39
CA THR A 55 4.05 -14.42 9.72
C THR A 55 5.28 -13.60 9.36
N ASP A 56 6.43 -13.93 9.97
CA ASP A 56 7.69 -13.27 9.67
C ASP A 56 8.06 -13.38 8.19
N GLY A 57 7.91 -14.56 7.61
CA GLY A 57 8.24 -14.79 6.20
C GLY A 57 7.32 -14.01 5.25
N ASN A 58 6.03 -14.00 5.54
CA ASN A 58 5.05 -13.28 4.71
C ASN A 58 5.31 -11.77 4.77
N LEU A 59 5.50 -11.22 5.97
CA LEU A 59 5.82 -9.81 6.13
C LEU A 59 7.14 -9.45 5.43
N GLY A 60 8.19 -10.25 5.65
CA GLY A 60 9.51 -9.99 5.06
C GLY A 60 9.46 -9.93 3.55
N THR A 61 8.76 -10.86 2.91
CA THR A 61 8.61 -10.90 1.45
C THR A 61 7.93 -9.62 0.91
N HIS A 62 6.82 -9.24 1.53
CA HIS A 62 6.06 -8.09 1.06
C HIS A 62 6.72 -6.75 1.38
N LEU A 63 7.36 -6.62 2.56
CA LEU A 63 8.15 -5.42 2.88
C LEU A 63 9.30 -5.22 1.90
N LYS A 64 9.99 -6.28 1.53
CA LYS A 64 11.08 -6.19 0.55
C LYS A 64 10.59 -5.61 -0.77
N ILE A 65 9.44 -6.06 -1.25
CA ILE A 65 8.85 -5.56 -2.49
C ILE A 65 8.52 -4.06 -2.36
N LEU A 66 7.92 -3.65 -1.24
CA LEU A 66 7.59 -2.24 -1.00
C LEU A 66 8.85 -1.36 -0.93
N VAL A 67 9.90 -1.84 -0.28
CA VAL A 67 11.17 -1.12 -0.19
C VAL A 67 11.83 -1.00 -1.57
N GLU A 68 11.87 -2.09 -2.33
CA GLU A 68 12.43 -2.08 -3.68
C GLU A 68 11.65 -1.17 -4.64
N ALA A 69 10.34 -1.06 -4.44
CA ALA A 69 9.51 -0.14 -5.22
C ALA A 69 9.72 1.33 -4.83
N GLY A 70 10.42 1.59 -3.72
CA GLY A 70 10.62 2.94 -3.22
C GLY A 70 9.42 3.51 -2.47
N TYR A 71 8.48 2.67 -2.04
CA TYR A 71 7.26 3.09 -1.36
C TYR A 71 7.39 3.11 0.16
N VAL A 72 8.36 2.37 0.67
CA VAL A 72 8.67 2.26 2.10
C VAL A 72 10.18 2.37 2.25
N GLU A 73 10.63 3.09 3.27
CA GLU A 73 12.06 3.17 3.57
C GLU A 73 12.35 2.60 4.94
N PRO A 74 13.37 1.74 5.05
CA PRO A 74 13.85 1.28 6.33
C PRO A 74 14.81 2.29 6.93
N SER A 75 14.80 2.40 8.26
CA SER A 75 15.81 3.13 9.01
C SER A 75 16.23 2.29 10.20
N HIS A 76 17.44 2.54 10.70
CA HIS A 76 17.97 1.81 11.82
C HIS A 76 17.98 2.69 13.07
N SER A 77 17.51 2.11 14.16
CA SER A 77 17.51 2.76 15.47
C SER A 77 18.25 1.86 16.44
N TRP A 78 18.92 2.46 17.39
CA TRP A 78 19.66 1.74 18.44
C TRP A 78 19.01 1.97 19.79
N ARG A 79 18.84 0.88 20.55
CA ARG A 79 18.50 0.92 21.97
C ARG A 79 19.61 0.20 22.71
N GLY A 80 20.56 0.97 23.27
CA GLY A 80 21.77 0.40 23.81
C GLY A 80 22.56 -0.32 22.73
N ARG A 81 22.77 -1.63 22.88
CA ARG A 81 23.47 -2.48 21.90
C ARG A 81 22.54 -3.12 20.88
N ARG A 82 21.24 -2.93 21.02
CA ARG A 82 20.26 -3.58 20.16
C ARG A 82 19.88 -2.67 19.00
N ARG A 83 20.04 -3.21 17.78
CA ARG A 83 19.63 -2.53 16.56
C ARG A 83 18.20 -2.94 16.21
N THR A 84 17.37 -1.96 15.91
CA THR A 84 16.00 -2.16 15.46
C THR A 84 15.82 -1.47 14.12
N THR A 85 15.18 -2.16 13.17
CA THR A 85 14.81 -1.55 11.89
C THR A 85 13.39 -1.02 12.00
N LEU A 86 13.21 0.23 11.60
CA LEU A 86 11.92 0.90 11.53
C LEU A 86 11.57 1.16 10.07
N TYR A 87 10.29 1.11 9.76
CA TYR A 87 9.78 1.30 8.40
C TYR A 87 8.83 2.49 8.38
N ALA A 88 8.99 3.34 7.37
CA ALA A 88 8.16 4.51 7.18
C ALA A 88 7.75 4.64 5.71
N PRO A 89 6.58 5.22 5.42
CA PRO A 89 6.19 5.44 4.04
C PRO A 89 7.00 6.59 3.43
N THR A 90 7.32 6.48 2.16
CA THR A 90 7.97 7.56 1.40
C THR A 90 6.92 8.44 0.74
N ALA A 91 7.34 9.61 0.25
CA ALA A 91 6.45 10.47 -0.55
C ALA A 91 5.93 9.73 -1.79
N ALA A 92 6.80 8.94 -2.44
CA ALA A 92 6.39 8.12 -3.58
C ALA A 92 5.34 7.08 -3.21
N GLY A 93 5.50 6.43 -2.06
CA GLY A 93 4.52 5.47 -1.54
C GLY A 93 3.18 6.10 -1.22
N ARG A 94 3.20 7.28 -0.59
CA ARG A 94 1.97 8.04 -0.30
C ARG A 94 1.22 8.38 -1.57
N ALA A 95 1.92 8.90 -2.58
CA ALA A 95 1.31 9.26 -3.86
C ALA A 95 0.77 8.02 -4.58
N ALA A 96 1.51 6.91 -4.56
CA ALA A 96 1.07 5.66 -5.18
C ALA A 96 -0.21 5.12 -4.54
N LEU A 97 -0.29 5.14 -3.21
CA LEU A 97 -1.49 4.66 -2.52
C LEU A 97 -2.69 5.57 -2.83
N GLU A 98 -2.51 6.88 -2.83
CA GLU A 98 -3.58 7.82 -3.16
C GLU A 98 -4.16 7.54 -4.54
N ARG A 99 -3.30 7.34 -5.55
CA ARG A 99 -3.73 7.00 -6.91
C ARG A 99 -4.44 5.65 -6.97
N HIS A 100 -3.90 4.66 -6.27
CA HIS A 100 -4.47 3.31 -6.24
C HIS A 100 -5.85 3.31 -5.56
N VAL A 101 -6.00 4.01 -4.44
CA VAL A 101 -7.28 4.15 -3.74
C VAL A 101 -8.29 4.87 -4.61
N ALA A 102 -7.88 5.92 -5.33
CA ALA A 102 -8.77 6.62 -6.26
C ALA A 102 -9.27 5.69 -7.37
N ALA A 103 -8.39 4.82 -7.89
CA ALA A 103 -8.78 3.82 -8.88
C ALA A 103 -9.78 2.81 -8.31
N LEU A 104 -9.57 2.34 -7.09
CA LEU A 104 -10.51 1.44 -6.41
C LEU A 104 -11.86 2.11 -6.18
N GLN A 105 -11.86 3.37 -5.76
CA GLN A 105 -13.10 4.15 -5.57
C GLN A 105 -13.86 4.31 -6.89
N ALA A 106 -13.16 4.51 -7.99
CA ALA A 106 -13.78 4.60 -9.32
C ALA A 106 -14.47 3.28 -9.68
N VAL A 107 -13.85 2.14 -9.37
CA VAL A 107 -14.46 0.81 -9.57
C VAL A 107 -15.72 0.67 -8.73
N ILE A 108 -15.65 1.04 -7.46
CA ILE A 108 -16.79 0.97 -6.55
C ILE A 108 -17.94 1.83 -7.09
N SER A 109 -17.65 3.06 -7.52
CA SER A 109 -18.65 3.94 -8.09
C SER A 109 -19.29 3.39 -9.36
N ALA A 110 -18.48 2.75 -10.22
CA ALA A 110 -18.96 2.15 -11.46
C ALA A 110 -19.89 0.94 -11.24
N THR A 111 -19.74 0.26 -10.08
CA THR A 111 -20.54 -0.94 -9.76
C THR A 111 -21.78 -0.64 -8.96
N LYS A 112 -21.96 0.59 -8.47
CA LYS A 112 -23.17 0.94 -7.71
C LYS A 112 -24.37 1.04 -8.64
N PRO A 113 -25.49 0.42 -8.30
CA PRO A 113 -26.74 0.64 -9.04
C PRO A 113 -27.25 2.05 -8.80
N ASP A 114 -27.93 2.61 -9.79
CA ASP A 114 -28.58 3.91 -9.68
C ASP A 114 -29.77 3.89 -8.73
#